data_34755635cbdf353369e96e6863bebe1c
#
_entry.id   34755635cbdf353369e96e6863bebe1c
#
_cell.length_a   1.000
_cell.length_b   1.000
_cell.length_c   1.000
_cell.angle_alpha   90.00
_cell.angle_beta   90.00
_cell.angle_gamma   90.00
#
_symmetry.space_group_name_H-M   'P 1'
#
loop_
_entity.id
_entity.type
_entity.pdbx_description
1 polymer ?
#
loop_
_entity_poly.entity_id
_entity_poly.type
_entity_poly.pdbx_seq_one_letter_code
_entity_poly.pdbx_strand_id
1 'polypeptide(L)'
;MTKELSKEIGKGLSILALAFAISGCVDSEQANSQGEQRMPNETEQEQSVDPAVDASRGARLAELDNQIRTMVGTARADSFDQCRLAAVGKRACGGPEYYIAYSTEVTDEKALQKLVDEYTQLRIEHINATQEMSTCEVIPEPQLSFENGVCRATPLARM
;
A
#
# COMPACT_ATOMS: atom_id res chain seq x y z
N MET A 1 -15.82 -14.41 -40.01
CA MET A 1 -15.55 -13.07 -40.59
C MET A 1 -14.56 -12.42 -39.66
N THR A 2 -13.34 -12.77 -39.78
CA THR A 2 -12.11 -12.18 -40.29
C THR A 2 -12.09 -10.64 -40.28
N LYS A 3 -11.22 -10.06 -39.44
CA LYS A 3 -10.22 -9.08 -39.87
C LYS A 3 -9.12 -8.90 -38.85
N GLU A 4 -7.99 -9.51 -39.20
CA GLU A 4 -6.67 -9.07 -38.85
C GLU A 4 -6.44 -7.61 -39.27
N LEU A 5 -5.70 -6.86 -38.50
CA LEU A 5 -4.79 -5.86 -39.06
C LEU A 5 -3.52 -5.77 -38.22
N SER A 6 -2.53 -6.33 -38.83
CA SER A 6 -1.09 -6.29 -38.57
C SER A 6 -0.51 -4.95 -39.05
N LYS A 7 0.77 -4.70 -38.59
CA LYS A 7 1.78 -3.75 -39.12
C LYS A 7 1.77 -2.33 -38.50
N GLU A 8 2.90 -1.77 -38.11
CA GLU A 8 4.26 -1.62 -38.68
C GLU A 8 5.26 -1.30 -37.55
N ILE A 9 6.31 -1.91 -37.39
CA ILE A 9 7.73 -1.73 -37.70
C ILE A 9 8.14 -0.25 -37.92
N GLY A 10 8.89 0.30 -36.98
CA GLY A 10 9.65 1.53 -37.12
C GLY A 10 11.04 1.40 -36.52
N LYS A 11 12.01 0.92 -37.34
CA LYS A 11 13.45 1.01 -37.08
C LYS A 11 13.90 2.47 -37.17
N GLY A 12 14.52 2.97 -36.11
CA GLY A 12 15.22 4.24 -36.12
C GLY A 12 16.55 4.13 -35.40
N LEU A 13 17.57 3.78 -36.18
CA LEU A 13 18.98 3.78 -35.85
C LEU A 13 19.48 5.22 -35.86
N SER A 14 20.04 5.73 -34.77
CA SER A 14 20.92 6.92 -34.82
C SER A 14 21.98 6.83 -33.73
N ILE A 15 23.16 6.53 -34.24
CA ILE A 15 24.44 6.60 -33.58
C ILE A 15 24.85 8.08 -33.55
N LEU A 16 25.17 8.61 -32.38
CA LEU A 16 26.04 9.80 -32.32
C LEU A 16 27.00 9.64 -31.14
N ALA A 17 28.23 9.31 -31.52
CA ALA A 17 29.40 9.34 -30.67
C ALA A 17 29.89 10.82 -30.56
N LEU A 18 30.07 11.30 -29.34
CA LEU A 18 30.90 12.49 -29.09
C LEU A 18 31.89 12.16 -27.98
N ALA A 19 33.11 11.97 -28.40
CA ALA A 19 34.29 11.96 -27.55
C ALA A 19 34.67 13.39 -27.15
N PHE A 20 34.80 13.66 -25.86
CA PHE A 20 35.55 14.81 -25.37
C PHE A 20 36.65 14.32 -24.43
N ALA A 21 37.86 14.34 -24.95
CA ALA A 21 39.06 14.27 -24.19
C ALA A 21 39.45 15.71 -23.76
N ILE A 22 39.59 15.93 -22.47
CA ILE A 22 40.37 17.09 -22.00
C ILE A 22 41.32 16.57 -20.91
N SER A 23 42.58 16.56 -21.31
CA SER A 23 43.75 16.43 -20.47
C SER A 23 43.95 17.76 -19.69
N GLY A 24 44.29 17.64 -18.43
CA GLY A 24 44.75 18.78 -17.63
C GLY A 24 45.49 18.26 -16.40
N CYS A 25 46.81 18.03 -16.58
CA CYS A 25 47.73 17.92 -15.46
C CYS A 25 48.00 19.30 -14.88
N VAL A 26 47.98 19.45 -13.58
CA VAL A 26 48.84 20.33 -12.83
C VAL A 26 49.21 19.68 -11.52
N ASP A 27 50.50 19.48 -11.41
CA ASP A 27 51.30 19.14 -10.24
C ASP A 27 51.29 20.30 -9.24
N SER A 28 51.19 19.99 -7.95
CA SER A 28 52.00 20.67 -6.93
C SER A 28 51.83 19.99 -5.56
N GLU A 29 52.90 19.47 -5.14
CA GLU A 29 53.37 19.09 -3.82
C GLU A 29 52.97 20.05 -2.69
N GLN A 30 52.47 19.60 -1.57
CA GLN A 30 53.18 19.67 -0.28
C GLN A 30 52.44 19.05 0.87
N ALA A 31 53.18 18.25 1.60
CA ALA A 31 52.83 17.59 2.83
C ALA A 31 52.36 18.57 3.94
N ASN A 32 51.38 18.15 4.71
CA ASN A 32 51.51 18.12 6.18
C ASN A 32 50.48 17.24 6.84
N SER A 33 51.00 16.41 7.70
CA SER A 33 50.32 15.51 8.65
C SER A 33 49.33 16.27 9.53
N GLN A 34 48.13 15.71 9.67
CA GLN A 34 47.55 15.41 10.99
C GLN A 34 46.30 14.59 10.77
N GLY A 35 46.25 13.42 11.44
CA GLY A 35 45.18 12.50 11.37
C GLY A 35 43.92 13.10 11.99
N GLU A 36 42.95 13.32 11.12
CA GLU A 36 41.56 13.50 11.48
C GLU A 36 40.78 12.36 10.83
N GLN A 37 40.46 11.41 11.68
CA GLN A 37 39.57 10.31 11.32
C GLN A 37 38.20 10.96 10.97
N ARG A 38 38.06 11.35 9.72
CA ARG A 38 36.73 11.65 9.15
C ARG A 38 35.94 10.36 9.13
N MET A 39 35.09 10.18 10.13
CA MET A 39 34.02 9.19 10.06
C MET A 39 33.29 9.37 8.72
N PRO A 40 32.96 8.29 8.01
CA PRO A 40 32.09 8.39 6.86
C PRO A 40 30.80 9.06 7.34
N ASN A 41 30.49 10.20 6.80
CA ASN A 41 29.18 10.81 6.93
C ASN A 41 28.24 9.84 6.24
N GLU A 42 27.58 8.98 7.00
CA GLU A 42 26.40 8.28 6.53
C GLU A 42 25.41 9.37 6.15
N THR A 43 25.37 9.65 4.86
CA THR A 43 24.30 10.44 4.28
C THR A 43 23.05 9.62 4.55
N GLU A 44 22.31 9.96 5.61
CA GLU A 44 20.92 9.55 5.76
C GLU A 44 20.24 9.99 4.46
N GLN A 45 20.01 9.03 3.59
CA GLN A 45 19.10 9.21 2.47
C GLN A 45 17.72 9.33 3.10
N GLU A 46 17.34 10.57 3.41
CA GLU A 46 15.92 10.90 3.58
C GLU A 46 15.23 10.42 2.30
N GLN A 47 14.56 9.29 2.41
CA GLN A 47 13.65 8.81 1.37
C GLN A 47 12.50 9.82 1.29
N SER A 48 12.72 10.87 0.53
CA SER A 48 11.65 11.81 0.20
C SER A 48 10.63 11.06 -0.64
N VAL A 49 9.51 10.73 -0.03
CA VAL A 49 8.35 10.15 -0.75
C VAL A 49 7.89 11.20 -1.76
N ASP A 50 7.82 10.82 -3.03
CA ASP A 50 7.27 11.69 -4.07
C ASP A 50 5.80 11.98 -3.74
N PRO A 51 5.41 13.26 -3.51
CA PRO A 51 4.04 13.61 -3.12
C PRO A 51 2.99 13.16 -4.12
N ALA A 52 3.33 13.07 -5.41
CA ALA A 52 2.41 12.59 -6.44
C ALA A 52 2.16 11.08 -6.33
N VAL A 53 3.20 10.30 -6.02
CA VAL A 53 3.09 8.86 -5.81
C VAL A 53 2.28 8.57 -4.54
N ASP A 54 2.49 9.35 -3.49
CA ASP A 54 1.75 9.19 -2.23
C ASP A 54 0.26 9.53 -2.38
N ALA A 55 -0.05 10.64 -3.05
CA ALA A 55 -1.43 11.01 -3.38
C ALA A 55 -2.14 9.95 -4.23
N SER A 56 -1.43 9.38 -5.22
CA SER A 56 -1.93 8.28 -6.06
C SER A 56 -2.23 7.01 -5.24
N ARG A 57 -1.35 6.66 -4.31
CA ARG A 57 -1.54 5.52 -3.40
C ARG A 57 -2.73 5.74 -2.46
N GLY A 58 -2.86 6.94 -1.90
CA GLY A 58 -4.00 7.32 -1.07
C GLY A 58 -5.34 7.22 -1.81
N ALA A 59 -5.39 7.69 -3.06
CA ALA A 59 -6.58 7.56 -3.91
C ALA A 59 -6.94 6.09 -4.19
N ARG A 60 -5.94 5.23 -4.43
CA ARG A 60 -6.18 3.79 -4.65
C ARG A 60 -6.69 3.10 -3.39
N LEU A 61 -6.16 3.45 -2.21
CA LEU A 61 -6.66 2.94 -0.94
C LEU A 61 -8.14 3.30 -0.72
N ALA A 62 -8.51 4.56 -0.97
CA ALA A 62 -9.91 5.00 -0.85
C ALA A 62 -10.84 4.25 -1.82
N GLU A 63 -10.38 3.98 -3.04
CA GLU A 63 -11.12 3.21 -4.03
C GLU A 63 -11.34 1.76 -3.59
N LEU A 64 -10.30 1.09 -3.09
CA LEU A 64 -10.40 -0.28 -2.57
C LEU A 64 -11.33 -0.37 -1.35
N ASP A 65 -11.26 0.58 -0.41
CA ASP A 65 -12.17 0.64 0.72
C ASP A 65 -13.63 0.78 0.28
N ASN A 66 -13.88 1.63 -0.71
CA ASN A 66 -15.19 1.78 -1.32
C ASN A 66 -15.70 0.48 -1.97
N GLN A 67 -14.85 -0.23 -2.69
CA GLN A 67 -15.19 -1.51 -3.31
C GLN A 67 -15.52 -2.57 -2.26
N ILE A 68 -14.73 -2.67 -1.19
CA ILE A 68 -14.98 -3.57 -0.06
C ILE A 68 -16.36 -3.28 0.55
N ARG A 69 -16.65 -2.02 0.89
CA ARG A 69 -17.93 -1.61 1.48
C ARG A 69 -19.12 -1.84 0.55
N THR A 70 -18.94 -1.58 -0.73
CA THR A 70 -19.97 -1.81 -1.75
C THR A 70 -20.27 -3.28 -1.92
N MET A 71 -19.24 -4.14 -1.91
CA MET A 71 -19.42 -5.60 -2.01
C MET A 71 -20.12 -6.19 -0.80
N VAL A 72 -19.81 -5.72 0.41
CA VAL A 72 -20.47 -6.13 1.65
C VAL A 72 -21.91 -5.61 1.71
N GLY A 73 -22.15 -4.40 1.23
CA GLY A 73 -23.47 -3.77 1.23
C GLY A 73 -24.10 -3.72 2.61
N THR A 74 -25.35 -4.11 2.71
CA THR A 74 -26.10 -4.13 3.98
C THR A 74 -25.88 -5.39 4.82
N ALA A 75 -25.07 -6.33 4.36
CA ALA A 75 -24.80 -7.60 5.04
C ALA A 75 -26.08 -8.38 5.45
N ARG A 76 -27.08 -8.39 4.57
CA ARG A 76 -28.35 -9.13 4.81
C ARG A 76 -28.08 -10.63 4.88
N ALA A 77 -28.77 -11.30 5.80
CA ALA A 77 -28.69 -12.74 6.01
C ALA A 77 -30.04 -13.29 6.45
N ASP A 78 -30.25 -14.57 6.27
CA ASP A 78 -31.42 -15.28 6.78
C ASP A 78 -31.18 -15.84 8.19
N SER A 79 -29.92 -16.10 8.55
CA SER A 79 -29.52 -16.65 9.83
C SER A 79 -28.14 -16.16 10.26
N PHE A 80 -27.84 -16.29 11.55
CA PHE A 80 -26.52 -15.96 12.12
C PHE A 80 -25.40 -16.80 11.50
N ASP A 81 -25.68 -18.04 11.09
CA ASP A 81 -24.66 -18.93 10.50
C ASP A 81 -24.07 -18.41 9.18
N GLN A 82 -24.75 -17.47 8.54
CA GLN A 82 -24.27 -16.80 7.33
C GLN A 82 -23.41 -15.57 7.63
N CYS A 83 -23.35 -15.14 8.89
CA CYS A 83 -22.59 -13.97 9.28
C CYS A 83 -21.10 -14.31 9.44
N ARG A 84 -20.25 -13.42 8.93
CA ARG A 84 -18.80 -13.50 9.03
C ARG A 84 -18.22 -12.13 9.39
N LEU A 85 -16.98 -12.15 9.85
CA LEU A 85 -16.21 -10.96 10.15
C LEU A 85 -14.91 -10.98 9.32
N ALA A 86 -14.59 -9.86 8.69
CA ALA A 86 -13.33 -9.66 8.01
C ALA A 86 -12.52 -8.55 8.71
N ALA A 87 -11.24 -8.84 8.93
CA ALA A 87 -10.26 -7.85 9.40
C ALA A 87 -9.68 -7.14 8.16
N VAL A 88 -9.74 -5.81 8.11
CA VAL A 88 -9.36 -5.01 6.94
C VAL A 88 -8.21 -4.09 7.27
N GLY A 89 -7.23 -4.05 6.35
CA GLY A 89 -6.12 -3.14 6.42
C GLY A 89 -5.03 -3.53 7.44
N LYS A 90 -4.12 -2.58 7.65
CA LYS A 90 -2.98 -2.72 8.56
C LYS A 90 -2.69 -1.40 9.23
N ARG A 91 -2.37 -1.42 10.52
CA ARG A 91 -1.87 -0.28 11.28
C ARG A 91 -0.36 -0.38 11.48
N ALA A 92 0.32 0.76 11.63
CA ALA A 92 1.77 0.80 11.81
C ALA A 92 2.26 -0.01 13.02
N CYS A 93 1.55 0.04 14.14
CA CYS A 93 1.87 -0.77 15.34
C CYS A 93 1.31 -2.20 15.30
N GLY A 94 0.68 -2.63 14.20
CA GLY A 94 0.10 -3.96 14.04
C GLY A 94 -1.41 -4.00 14.18
N GLY A 95 -2.00 -5.15 13.81
CA GLY A 95 -3.44 -5.34 13.77
C GLY A 95 -4.12 -4.68 12.57
N PRO A 96 -5.42 -4.93 12.39
CA PRO A 96 -6.21 -4.34 11.31
C PRO A 96 -6.55 -2.87 11.60
N GLU A 97 -6.95 -2.14 10.58
CA GLU A 97 -7.50 -0.80 10.72
C GLU A 97 -8.94 -0.83 11.23
N TYR A 98 -9.71 -1.79 10.77
CA TYR A 98 -11.08 -2.01 11.21
C TYR A 98 -11.54 -3.44 10.91
N TYR A 99 -12.71 -3.78 11.44
CA TYR A 99 -13.42 -5.01 11.13
C TYR A 99 -14.73 -4.66 10.42
N ILE A 100 -15.15 -5.52 9.48
CA ILE A 100 -16.43 -5.40 8.79
C ILE A 100 -17.19 -6.73 8.86
N ALA A 101 -18.45 -6.68 9.30
CA ALA A 101 -19.33 -7.82 9.24
C ALA A 101 -19.92 -7.96 7.83
N TYR A 102 -19.98 -9.17 7.31
CA TYR A 102 -20.59 -9.47 6.03
C TYR A 102 -21.42 -10.74 6.09
N SER A 103 -22.26 -10.96 5.08
CA SER A 103 -23.07 -12.15 4.94
C SER A 103 -22.62 -12.99 3.75
N THR A 104 -22.42 -14.28 3.94
CA THR A 104 -22.12 -15.23 2.85
C THR A 104 -23.30 -15.45 1.90
N GLU A 105 -24.50 -14.97 2.25
CA GLU A 105 -25.69 -15.04 1.41
C GLU A 105 -25.62 -14.07 0.23
N VAL A 106 -25.12 -12.86 0.48
CA VAL A 106 -25.12 -11.76 -0.50
C VAL A 106 -23.73 -11.32 -0.94
N THR A 107 -22.67 -11.81 -0.27
CA THR A 107 -21.28 -11.42 -0.56
C THR A 107 -20.48 -12.61 -1.08
N ASP A 108 -19.83 -12.45 -2.22
CA ASP A 108 -18.81 -13.40 -2.67
C ASP A 108 -17.58 -13.32 -1.75
N GLU A 109 -17.46 -14.28 -0.87
CA GLU A 109 -16.40 -14.35 0.15
C GLU A 109 -15.01 -14.35 -0.47
N LYS A 110 -14.80 -15.07 -1.59
CA LYS A 110 -13.49 -15.14 -2.25
C LYS A 110 -13.11 -13.81 -2.91
N ALA A 111 -14.09 -13.16 -3.53
CA ALA A 111 -13.87 -11.85 -4.13
C ALA A 111 -13.64 -10.78 -3.06
N LEU A 112 -14.37 -10.83 -1.95
CA LEU A 112 -14.16 -9.92 -0.81
C LEU A 112 -12.76 -10.11 -0.22
N GLN A 113 -12.34 -11.36 0.04
CA GLN A 113 -11.01 -11.64 0.59
C GLN A 113 -9.90 -11.08 -0.30
N LYS A 114 -10.03 -11.23 -1.62
CA LYS A 114 -9.05 -10.69 -2.57
C LYS A 114 -8.94 -9.17 -2.48
N LEU A 115 -10.05 -8.45 -2.36
CA LEU A 115 -10.04 -6.99 -2.18
C LEU A 115 -9.43 -6.58 -0.86
N VAL A 116 -9.74 -7.31 0.23
CA VAL A 116 -9.18 -7.07 1.56
C VAL A 116 -7.67 -7.29 1.56
N ASP A 117 -7.19 -8.34 0.90
CA ASP A 117 -5.75 -8.63 0.78
C ASP A 117 -5.04 -7.54 -0.03
N GLU A 118 -5.61 -7.09 -1.16
CA GLU A 118 -5.05 -6.01 -1.98
C GLU A 118 -4.98 -4.69 -1.19
N TYR A 119 -6.06 -4.33 -0.51
CA TYR A 119 -6.11 -3.15 0.35
C TYR A 119 -5.04 -3.23 1.45
N THR A 120 -4.95 -4.37 2.14
CA THR A 120 -4.02 -4.57 3.25
C THR A 120 -2.57 -4.47 2.79
N GLN A 121 -2.24 -5.06 1.64
CA GLN A 121 -0.91 -4.99 1.07
C GLN A 121 -0.53 -3.53 0.71
N LEU A 122 -1.42 -2.82 0.03
CA LEU A 122 -1.21 -1.42 -0.34
C LEU A 122 -1.09 -0.52 0.91
N ARG A 123 -1.81 -0.85 1.97
CA ARG A 123 -1.73 -0.16 3.26
C ARG A 123 -0.36 -0.34 3.93
N ILE A 124 0.20 -1.56 3.87
CA ILE A 124 1.56 -1.85 4.35
C ILE A 124 2.59 -1.02 3.56
N GLU A 125 2.47 -0.97 2.24
CA GLU A 125 3.35 -0.18 1.38
C GLU A 125 3.26 1.32 1.69
N HIS A 126 2.05 1.83 1.93
CA HIS A 126 1.83 3.23 2.31
C HIS A 126 2.49 3.55 3.66
N ILE A 127 2.28 2.74 4.69
CA ILE A 127 2.88 2.90 6.02
C ILE A 127 4.42 2.94 5.91
N ASN A 128 5.00 2.01 5.16
CA ASN A 128 6.45 1.92 5.00
C ASN A 128 7.02 3.14 4.24
N ALA A 129 6.31 3.61 3.22
CA ALA A 129 6.76 4.75 2.41
C ALA A 129 6.64 6.09 3.16
N THR A 130 5.57 6.28 3.92
CA THR A 130 5.29 7.54 4.63
C THR A 130 5.85 7.57 6.05
N GLN A 131 6.41 6.44 6.52
CA GLN A 131 6.84 6.28 7.91
C GLN A 131 5.72 6.63 8.91
N GLU A 132 4.49 6.28 8.54
CA GLU A 132 3.31 6.57 9.36
C GLU A 132 3.44 5.96 10.76
N MET A 133 3.19 6.77 11.76
CA MET A 133 3.11 6.33 13.14
C MET A 133 1.65 6.20 13.57
N SER A 134 1.34 5.19 14.37
CA SER A 134 0.03 5.05 14.99
C SER A 134 0.15 4.98 16.51
N THR A 135 -0.92 5.34 17.20
CA THR A 135 -1.06 5.00 18.63
C THR A 135 -1.10 3.48 18.71
N CYS A 136 -0.19 2.84 19.44
CA CYS A 136 -0.11 1.37 19.52
C CYS A 136 -1.31 0.74 20.28
N GLU A 137 -2.49 1.36 20.15
CA GLU A 137 -3.75 0.83 20.66
C GLU A 137 -4.22 -0.31 19.75
N VAL A 138 -4.39 -1.50 20.29
CA VAL A 138 -4.94 -2.63 19.58
C VAL A 138 -6.45 -2.45 19.44
N ILE A 139 -6.98 -2.54 18.22
CA ILE A 139 -8.41 -2.59 17.98
C ILE A 139 -8.87 -4.02 18.30
N PRO A 140 -9.67 -4.23 19.36
CA PRO A 140 -10.15 -5.56 19.68
C PRO A 140 -11.13 -6.05 18.60
N GLU A 141 -11.11 -7.35 18.35
CA GLU A 141 -12.09 -7.97 17.47
C GLU A 141 -13.50 -7.76 18.05
N PRO A 142 -14.42 -7.17 17.26
CA PRO A 142 -15.78 -6.92 17.72
C PRO A 142 -16.57 -8.20 17.83
N GLN A 143 -17.65 -8.17 18.60
CA GLN A 143 -18.60 -9.26 18.65
C GLN A 143 -19.45 -9.26 17.37
N LEU A 144 -19.54 -10.44 16.72
CA LEU A 144 -20.44 -10.64 15.60
C LEU A 144 -21.85 -10.86 16.14
N SER A 145 -22.84 -10.15 15.62
CA SER A 145 -24.25 -10.28 15.96
C SER A 145 -25.12 -10.35 14.71
N PHE A 146 -26.33 -10.86 14.89
CA PHE A 146 -27.36 -10.92 13.85
C PHE A 146 -28.63 -10.27 14.39
N GLU A 147 -29.03 -9.16 13.79
CA GLU A 147 -30.15 -8.38 14.23
C GLU A 147 -31.00 -7.91 13.05
N ASN A 148 -32.29 -8.18 13.09
CA ASN A 148 -33.23 -7.75 12.05
C ASN A 148 -32.83 -8.17 10.63
N GLY A 149 -32.29 -9.39 10.47
CA GLY A 149 -31.87 -9.90 9.17
C GLY A 149 -30.55 -9.29 8.65
N VAL A 150 -29.72 -8.73 9.54
CA VAL A 150 -28.45 -8.08 9.18
C VAL A 150 -27.33 -8.53 10.10
N CYS A 151 -26.19 -8.89 9.51
CA CYS A 151 -24.95 -9.17 10.24
C CYS A 151 -24.30 -7.86 10.69
N ARG A 152 -23.91 -7.78 11.95
CA ARG A 152 -23.29 -6.58 12.56
C ARG A 152 -22.01 -6.93 13.31
N ALA A 153 -21.06 -6.01 13.24
CA ALA A 153 -19.88 -6.01 14.09
C ALA A 153 -20.09 -4.99 15.23
N THR A 154 -20.32 -5.49 16.43
CA THR A 154 -20.59 -4.65 17.61
C THR A 154 -19.30 -4.51 18.42
N PRO A 155 -18.76 -3.27 18.59
CA PRO A 155 -17.59 -3.07 19.41
C PRO A 155 -17.79 -3.62 20.83
N LEU A 156 -16.75 -4.25 21.37
CA LEU A 156 -16.78 -4.64 22.79
C LEU A 156 -16.81 -3.36 23.65
N ALA A 157 -17.71 -3.31 24.62
CA ALA A 157 -17.73 -2.22 25.59
C ALA A 157 -16.37 -2.15 26.31
N ARG A 158 -15.73 -0.99 26.31
CA ARG A 158 -14.54 -0.77 27.14
C ARG A 158 -14.99 -0.80 28.59
N MET A 159 -14.51 -1.78 29.34
CA MET A 159 -14.65 -1.83 30.80
C MET A 159 -13.57 -0.92 31.44
#